data_f235566d75643f896d822b8b161186c9
#
_entry.id   f235566d75643f896d822b8b161186c9
#
_cell.length_a   1.000
_cell.length_b   1.000
_cell.length_c   1.000
_cell.angle_alpha   90.00
_cell.angle_beta   90.00
_cell.angle_gamma   90.00
#
_symmetry.space_group_name_H-M   'P 1'
#
loop_
_entity.id
_entity.type
_entity.pdbx_description
1 polymer ?
#
loop_
_entity_poly.entity_id
_entity_poly.type
_entity_poly.pdbx_seq_one_letter_code
_entity_poly.pdbx_strand_id
1 'polypeptide(L)' 'NLDKLQQLVDDKKIKDAIDFDIFVDLGLVGKNELLKILGRGELKSKLTVTANKFSASAKEAIEKAGGEVITL' A
#
# COMPACT_ATOMS: atom_id res chain seq x y z
N ASN A 1 -3.61 2.44 -4.83
CA ASN A 1 -3.02 3.75 -5.08
C ASN A 1 -2.60 4.40 -3.78
N LEU A 2 -1.61 5.27 -3.85
CA LEU A 2 -1.03 5.89 -2.65
C LEU A 2 -2.03 6.75 -1.87
N ASP A 3 -2.89 7.46 -2.57
CA ASP A 3 -3.94 8.26 -1.92
C ASP A 3 -4.83 7.40 -1.04
N LYS A 4 -5.18 6.21 -1.52
CA LYS A 4 -6.02 5.29 -0.77
C LYS A 4 -5.29 4.78 0.46
N LEU A 5 -4.00 4.46 0.33
CA LEU A 5 -3.19 4.02 1.45
C LEU A 5 -3.10 5.13 2.51
N GLN A 6 -2.87 6.36 2.08
CA GLN A 6 -2.81 7.50 3.00
C GLN A 6 -4.15 7.70 3.69
N GLN A 7 -5.24 7.56 2.96
CA GLN A 7 -6.58 7.68 3.54
C GLN A 7 -6.82 6.62 4.61
N LEU A 8 -6.40 5.37 4.37
CA LEU A 8 -6.54 4.30 5.35
C LEU A 8 -5.77 4.59 6.63
N VAL A 9 -4.58 5.18 6.51
CA VAL A 9 -3.80 5.59 7.66
C VAL A 9 -4.51 6.72 8.41
N ASP A 10 -4.99 7.72 7.68
CA ASP A 10 -5.69 8.86 8.28
C ASP A 10 -6.98 8.44 8.98
N ASP A 11 -7.67 7.46 8.42
CA ASP A 11 -8.90 6.93 9.01
C ASP A 11 -8.63 5.91 10.12
N LYS A 12 -7.37 5.66 10.41
CA LYS A 12 -6.92 4.71 11.43
C LYS A 12 -7.38 3.27 11.19
N LYS A 13 -7.61 2.93 9.93
CA LYS A 13 -7.96 1.56 9.53
C LYS A 13 -6.73 0.66 9.45
N ILE A 14 -5.56 1.26 9.25
CA ILE A 14 -4.28 0.58 9.30
C ILE A 14 -3.32 1.45 10.12
N LYS A 15 -2.28 0.84 10.65
CA LYS A 15 -1.27 1.56 11.43
C LYS A 15 -0.06 1.90 10.56
N ASP A 16 0.97 1.06 10.61
CA ASP A 16 2.23 1.28 9.92
C ASP A 16 2.55 0.17 8.91
N ALA A 17 1.63 -0.75 8.72
CA ALA A 17 1.82 -1.85 7.80
C ALA A 17 0.48 -2.28 7.19
N ILE A 18 0.53 -2.71 5.94
CA ILE A 18 -0.63 -3.28 5.26
C ILE A 18 -0.14 -4.45 4.40
N ASP A 19 -0.79 -5.60 4.53
CA ASP A 19 -0.46 -6.78 3.77
C ASP A 19 -1.63 -7.22 2.89
N PHE A 20 -1.43 -8.32 2.17
CA PHE A 20 -2.46 -8.82 1.25
C PHE A 20 -3.78 -9.13 1.97
N ASP A 21 -3.70 -9.74 3.15
CA ASP A 21 -4.90 -10.10 3.92
C ASP A 21 -5.70 -8.86 4.31
N ILE A 22 -5.02 -7.79 4.69
CA ILE A 22 -5.68 -6.54 5.03
C ILE A 22 -6.35 -5.94 3.80
N PHE A 23 -5.70 -6.00 2.63
CA PHE A 23 -6.31 -5.53 1.39
C PHE A 23 -7.58 -6.31 1.06
N VAL A 24 -7.57 -7.62 1.27
CA VAL A 24 -8.73 -8.47 1.06
C VAL A 24 -9.85 -8.11 2.03
N ASP A 25 -9.52 -7.96 3.31
CA ASP A 25 -10.48 -7.63 4.35
C ASP A 25 -11.17 -6.29 4.11
N LEU A 26 -10.44 -5.33 3.55
CA LEU A 26 -10.98 -4.01 3.23
C LEU A 26 -11.73 -3.99 1.89
N GLY A 27 -11.75 -5.12 1.18
CA GLY A 27 -12.45 -5.22 -0.10
C GLY A 27 -11.73 -4.53 -1.25
N LEU A 28 -10.42 -4.28 -1.11
CA LEU A 28 -9.64 -3.58 -2.13
C LEU A 28 -9.07 -4.53 -3.18
N VAL A 29 -9.01 -5.81 -2.88
CA VAL A 29 -8.53 -6.84 -3.80
C VAL A 29 -9.24 -8.16 -3.48
N GLY A 30 -9.47 -8.99 -4.48
CA GLY A 30 -10.03 -10.32 -4.26
C GLY A 30 -8.96 -11.33 -3.85
N LYS A 31 -9.36 -12.39 -3.19
CA LYS A 31 -8.45 -13.43 -2.68
C LYS A 31 -7.53 -14.01 -3.76
N ASN A 32 -8.05 -14.17 -4.97
CA ASN A 32 -7.32 -14.80 -6.07
C ASN A 32 -6.83 -13.80 -7.10
N GLU A 33 -6.85 -12.52 -6.76
CA GLU A 33 -6.40 -11.46 -7.65
C GLU A 33 -5.00 -11.02 -7.32
N LEU A 34 -4.29 -10.50 -8.33
CA LEU A 34 -2.98 -9.91 -8.11
C LEU A 34 -3.15 -8.48 -7.61
N LEU A 35 -2.42 -8.15 -6.55
CA LEU A 35 -2.42 -6.81 -6.00
C LEU A 35 -1.27 -6.02 -6.60
N LYS A 36 -1.62 -4.92 -7.25
CA LYS A 36 -0.64 -4.04 -7.87
C LYS A 36 -0.78 -2.65 -7.29
N ILE A 37 0.32 -2.13 -6.78
CA ILE A 37 0.35 -0.78 -6.21
C ILE A 37 0.90 0.18 -7.26
N LEU A 38 0.11 1.21 -7.55
CA LEU A 38 0.47 2.24 -8.52
C LEU A 38 0.87 3.52 -7.80
N GLY A 39 1.79 4.26 -8.38
CA GLY A 39 2.31 5.49 -7.78
C GLY A 39 1.43 6.71 -8.00
N ARG A 40 0.13 6.57 -7.87
CA ARG A 40 -0.80 7.68 -8.00
C ARG A 40 -1.10 8.29 -6.65
N GLY A 41 -1.01 9.61 -6.59
CA GLY A 41 -1.25 10.35 -5.37
C GLY A 41 0.00 10.44 -4.53
N GLU A 42 -0.16 10.76 -3.27
CA GLU A 42 0.93 10.93 -2.33
C GLU A 42 0.77 10.07 -1.10
N LEU A 43 1.89 9.51 -0.65
CA LEU A 43 1.97 8.83 0.64
C LEU A 43 2.92 9.63 1.52
N LYS A 44 2.43 10.10 2.65
CA LYS A 44 3.20 10.92 3.59
C LYS A 44 3.60 10.14 4.83
N SER A 45 2.86 9.09 5.14
CA SER A 45 3.10 8.30 6.33
C SER A 45 4.07 7.17 6.05
N LYS A 46 4.89 6.84 7.04
CA LYS A 46 5.78 5.68 6.98
C LYS A 46 4.92 4.42 7.00
N LEU A 47 5.01 3.61 5.96
CA LEU A 47 4.14 2.47 5.80
C LEU A 47 4.90 1.31 5.14
N THR A 48 4.76 0.11 5.70
CA THR A 48 5.27 -1.11 5.09
C THR A 48 4.14 -1.71 4.27
N VAL A 49 4.34 -1.81 2.96
CA VAL A 49 3.31 -2.28 2.04
C VAL A 49 3.73 -3.60 1.40
N THR A 50 2.90 -4.61 1.54
CA THR A 50 3.11 -5.93 0.93
C THR A 50 2.14 -6.12 -0.22
N ALA A 51 2.64 -6.38 -1.41
CA ALA A 51 1.80 -6.58 -2.60
C ALA A 51 2.51 -7.49 -3.60
N ASN A 52 1.79 -7.87 -4.63
CA ASN A 52 2.36 -8.72 -5.69
C ASN A 52 3.26 -7.93 -6.62
N LYS A 53 2.88 -6.72 -6.94
CA LYS A 53 3.66 -5.84 -7.82
C LYS A 53 3.58 -4.39 -7.38
N PHE A 54 4.63 -3.66 -7.66
CA PHE A 54 4.70 -2.22 -7.42
C PHE A 54 5.20 -1.54 -8.70
N SER A 55 4.61 -0.41 -9.06
CA SER A 55 5.19 0.41 -10.11
C SER A 55 6.46 1.07 -9.55
N ALA A 56 7.36 1.49 -10.44
CA ALA A 56 8.61 2.14 -10.01
C ALA A 56 8.31 3.39 -9.18
N SER A 57 7.33 4.19 -9.58
CA SER A 57 6.95 5.40 -8.85
C SER A 57 6.32 5.08 -7.49
N ALA A 58 5.55 3.99 -7.40
CA ALA A 58 4.97 3.57 -6.12
C ALA A 58 6.05 3.17 -5.13
N LYS A 59 6.99 2.34 -5.57
CA LYS A 59 8.10 1.90 -4.73
C LYS A 59 8.91 3.10 -4.24
N GLU A 60 9.25 4.00 -5.14
CA GLU A 60 10.02 5.20 -4.82
C GLU A 60 9.28 6.07 -3.79
N ALA A 61 7.99 6.29 -3.99
CA ALA A 61 7.20 7.12 -3.10
C ALA A 61 7.08 6.53 -1.70
N ILE A 62 6.89 5.21 -1.61
CA ILE A 62 6.80 4.52 -0.32
C ILE A 62 8.13 4.60 0.42
N GLU A 63 9.23 4.35 -0.27
CA GLU A 63 10.57 4.42 0.31
C GLU A 63 10.92 5.85 0.73
N LYS A 64 10.55 6.82 -0.09
CA LYS A 64 10.80 8.23 0.19
C LYS A 64 10.04 8.71 1.42
N ALA A 65 8.89 8.14 1.69
CA ALA A 65 8.12 8.45 2.90
C ALA A 65 8.68 7.73 4.14
N GLY A 66 9.77 6.99 3.99
CA GLY A 66 10.39 6.26 5.08
C GLY A 66 9.84 4.86 5.27
N GLY A 67 8.99 4.40 4.37
CA GLY A 67 8.38 3.08 4.43
C GLY A 67 9.20 2.01 3.72
N GLU A 68 8.58 0.85 3.55
CA GLU A 68 9.22 -0.30 2.95
C GLU A 68 8.24 -1.01 2.02
N VAL A 69 8.75 -1.59 0.93
CA VAL A 69 7.93 -2.41 0.02
C VAL A 69 8.36 -3.85 0.15
N ILE A 70 7.38 -4.75 0.22
CA ILE A 70 7.60 -6.19 0.27
C ILE A 70 6.84 -6.80 -0.90
N THR A 71 7.55 -7.47 -1.78
CA THR A 71 6.94 -8.13 -2.94
C THR A 71 6.72 -9.60 -2.63
N LEU A 72 5.50 -10.04 -2.85
CA LEU A 72 5.13 -11.45 -2.65
C LEU A 72 5.66 -12.34 -3.77
#